data_90f5f6c10bfe69cf8862d82d64f45e14
#
_entry.id   90f5f6c10bfe69cf8862d82d64f45e14
#
_cell.length_a   1.000
_cell.length_b   1.000
_cell.length_c   1.000
_cell.angle_alpha   90.00
_cell.angle_beta   90.00
_cell.angle_gamma   90.00
#
_symmetry.space_group_name_H-M   'P 1'
#
loop_
_entity.id
_entity.type
_entity.pdbx_description
1 polymer ?
#
loop_
_entity_poly.entity_id
_entity_poly.type
_entity_poly.pdbx_seq_one_letter_code
_entity_poly.pdbx_strand_id
1 'polypeptide(L)'
;MSIENSYKIRTKGKNLFLRVTKGHFMKTNGHMNYYIDVAMQKARLSEARAVAEELVSYYNSSTVIDTILCLDEMQVIATCMAEQLTAAGFMNLNAHQTIYILTPEKVSEGRFIFREGTAAMIKGKNVLILTSSVATGRTTSVAMDAVKYYGGTVAGLASSCTKKIENAFF
;
A
#
# COMPACT_ATOMS: atom_id res chain seq x y z
N MET A 1 -26.99 1.42 -1.67
CA MET A 1 -26.11 2.39 -2.35
C MET A 1 -26.38 2.29 -3.84
N SER A 2 -26.98 3.30 -4.45
CA SER A 2 -27.24 3.30 -5.89
C SER A 2 -25.93 3.56 -6.65
N ILE A 3 -25.59 2.66 -7.55
CA ILE A 3 -24.37 2.64 -8.38
C ILE A 3 -24.44 3.72 -9.50
N GLU A 4 -25.52 4.49 -9.57
CA GLU A 4 -25.84 5.39 -10.67
C GLU A 4 -24.88 6.57 -10.90
N ASN A 5 -23.96 6.86 -9.97
CA ASN A 5 -23.01 7.98 -10.09
C ASN A 5 -21.55 7.54 -10.13
N SER A 6 -21.26 6.29 -10.53
CA SER A 6 -19.89 5.82 -10.63
C SER A 6 -19.36 5.93 -12.05
N TYR A 7 -18.16 6.45 -12.22
CA TYR A 7 -17.46 6.56 -13.49
C TYR A 7 -16.04 6.02 -13.39
N LYS A 8 -15.49 5.60 -14.53
CA LYS A 8 -14.14 5.09 -14.63
C LYS A 8 -13.21 6.21 -15.05
N ILE A 9 -12.14 6.42 -14.28
CA ILE A 9 -11.04 7.32 -14.63
C ILE A 9 -9.85 6.47 -15.05
N ARG A 10 -9.28 6.75 -16.21
CA ARG A 10 -8.03 6.14 -16.66
C ARG A 10 -6.86 6.88 -16.00
N THR A 11 -5.92 6.13 -15.42
CA THR A 11 -4.70 6.71 -14.86
C THR A 11 -3.74 7.14 -15.99
N LYS A 12 -2.95 8.17 -15.75
CA LYS A 12 -1.92 8.63 -16.71
C LYS A 12 -0.83 7.56 -16.81
N GLY A 13 -0.70 6.93 -17.96
CA GLY A 13 0.46 6.10 -18.29
C GLY A 13 0.21 4.61 -18.55
N LYS A 14 -0.80 3.98 -17.96
CA LYS A 14 -1.11 2.54 -18.17
C LYS A 14 -2.61 2.27 -18.24
N ASN A 15 -3.00 1.05 -18.65
CA ASN A 15 -4.41 0.63 -18.75
C ASN A 15 -5.06 0.35 -17.37
N LEU A 16 -4.74 1.16 -16.38
CA LEU A 16 -5.31 1.08 -15.06
C LEU A 16 -6.51 2.02 -14.96
N PHE A 17 -7.65 1.50 -14.49
CA PHE A 17 -8.87 2.26 -14.31
C PHE A 17 -9.22 2.33 -12.83
N LEU A 18 -9.50 3.55 -12.36
CA LEU A 18 -10.07 3.79 -11.04
C LEU A 18 -11.59 3.95 -11.18
N ARG A 19 -12.34 3.28 -10.32
CA ARG A 19 -13.77 3.51 -10.18
C ARG A 19 -14.00 4.58 -9.13
N VAL A 20 -14.62 5.68 -9.53
CA VAL A 20 -14.88 6.83 -8.67
C VAL A 20 -16.36 7.06 -8.60
N THR A 21 -16.90 7.17 -7.39
CA THR A 21 -18.31 7.52 -7.16
C THR A 21 -18.36 8.91 -6.52
N LYS A 22 -19.10 9.83 -7.13
CA LYS A 22 -19.36 11.14 -6.56
C LYS A 22 -20.47 11.06 -5.52
N GLY A 23 -20.30 11.65 -4.35
CA GLY A 23 -21.27 11.65 -3.28
C GLY A 23 -20.67 12.21 -1.99
N HIS A 24 -21.47 12.25 -0.94
CA HIS A 24 -20.99 12.62 0.39
C HIS A 24 -20.74 11.35 1.21
N PHE A 25 -19.47 11.06 1.49
CA PHE A 25 -19.06 9.86 2.20
C PHE A 25 -18.44 10.24 3.54
N MET A 26 -18.93 9.61 4.61
CA MET A 26 -18.35 9.72 5.95
C MET A 26 -17.39 8.55 6.19
N LYS A 27 -16.17 8.85 6.58
CA LYS A 27 -15.21 7.90 7.17
C LYS A 27 -14.83 8.35 8.57
N THR A 28 -14.31 7.45 9.38
CA THR A 28 -13.89 7.71 10.76
C THR A 28 -13.03 8.98 10.94
N ASN A 29 -12.31 9.40 9.90
CA ASN A 29 -11.37 10.50 9.92
C ASN A 29 -11.76 11.69 9.01
N GLY A 30 -13.03 11.79 8.56
CA GLY A 30 -13.48 12.94 7.78
C GLY A 30 -14.52 12.65 6.71
N HIS A 31 -14.94 13.72 6.05
CA HIS A 31 -15.91 13.71 4.96
C HIS A 31 -15.20 13.75 3.62
N MET A 32 -15.72 13.01 2.64
CA MET A 32 -15.18 12.98 1.27
C MET A 32 -16.32 13.12 0.27
N ASN A 33 -16.08 13.90 -0.80
CA ASN A 33 -17.05 14.11 -1.88
C ASN A 33 -16.92 13.06 -2.98
N TYR A 34 -15.92 12.18 -2.89
CA TYR A 34 -15.65 11.12 -3.84
C TYR A 34 -15.23 9.86 -3.09
N TYR A 35 -15.75 8.73 -3.52
CA TYR A 35 -15.31 7.42 -3.08
C TYR A 35 -14.55 6.75 -4.23
N ILE A 36 -13.33 6.29 -3.96
CA ILE A 36 -12.53 5.54 -4.92
C ILE A 36 -12.61 4.07 -4.52
N ASP A 37 -13.21 3.27 -5.40
CA ASP A 37 -13.33 1.84 -5.21
C ASP A 37 -12.11 1.12 -5.77
N VAL A 38 -11.32 0.54 -4.88
CA VAL A 38 -10.12 -0.26 -5.20
C VAL A 38 -10.37 -1.77 -5.01
N ALA A 39 -11.60 -2.20 -4.78
CA ALA A 39 -11.90 -3.60 -4.50
C ALA A 39 -11.46 -4.52 -5.64
N MET A 40 -11.73 -4.14 -6.90
CA MET A 40 -11.31 -4.93 -8.07
C MET A 40 -9.80 -5.01 -8.20
N GLN A 41 -9.07 -3.95 -7.85
CA GLN A 41 -7.61 -3.92 -7.87
C GLN A 41 -7.01 -4.87 -6.83
N LYS A 42 -7.66 -5.03 -5.67
CA LYS A 42 -7.23 -5.93 -4.61
C LYS A 42 -7.58 -7.40 -4.87
N ALA A 43 -8.70 -7.66 -5.56
CA ALA A 43 -9.27 -9.00 -5.72
C ALA A 43 -8.98 -9.64 -7.08
N ARG A 44 -8.84 -8.85 -8.15
CA ARG A 44 -8.62 -9.37 -9.51
C ARG A 44 -7.14 -9.36 -9.86
N LEU A 45 -6.57 -10.53 -10.08
CA LEU A 45 -5.13 -10.71 -10.32
C LEU A 45 -4.57 -9.81 -11.45
N SER A 46 -5.27 -9.68 -12.57
CA SER A 46 -4.81 -8.85 -13.70
C SER A 46 -4.72 -7.36 -13.33
N GLU A 47 -5.64 -6.87 -12.50
CA GLU A 47 -5.62 -5.49 -12.02
C GLU A 47 -4.60 -5.30 -10.90
N ALA A 48 -4.46 -6.29 -10.01
CA ALA A 48 -3.43 -6.27 -8.97
C ALA A 48 -2.01 -6.23 -9.57
N ARG A 49 -1.76 -7.01 -10.63
CA ARG A 49 -0.47 -6.98 -11.36
C ARG A 49 -0.20 -5.63 -12.01
N ALA A 50 -1.20 -5.00 -12.61
CA ALA A 50 -1.05 -3.68 -13.23
C ALA A 50 -0.74 -2.60 -12.20
N VAL A 51 -1.38 -2.64 -11.01
CA VAL A 51 -1.07 -1.74 -9.89
C VAL A 51 0.34 -2.01 -9.36
N ALA A 52 0.70 -3.27 -9.16
CA ALA A 52 2.02 -3.67 -8.68
C ALA A 52 3.13 -3.16 -9.62
N GLU A 53 2.96 -3.34 -10.93
CA GLU A 53 3.91 -2.88 -11.95
C GLU A 53 4.14 -1.36 -11.89
N GLU A 54 3.07 -0.58 -11.68
CA GLU A 54 3.20 0.86 -11.50
C GLU A 54 3.96 1.21 -10.22
N LEU A 55 3.58 0.61 -9.09
CA LEU A 55 4.21 0.89 -7.81
C LEU A 55 5.68 0.45 -7.77
N VAL A 56 6.01 -0.71 -8.31
CA VAL A 56 7.38 -1.25 -8.35
C VAL A 56 8.33 -0.34 -9.11
N SER A 57 7.86 0.36 -10.15
CA SER A 57 8.68 1.28 -10.93
C SER A 57 9.37 2.37 -10.10
N TYR A 58 8.80 2.72 -8.95
CA TYR A 58 9.37 3.73 -8.04
C TYR A 58 10.45 3.17 -7.08
N TYR A 59 10.52 1.84 -6.91
CA TYR A 59 11.35 1.21 -5.86
C TYR A 59 12.46 0.30 -6.39
N ASN A 60 12.37 -0.20 -7.63
CA ASN A 60 13.27 -1.21 -8.18
C ASN A 60 14.76 -0.89 -8.02
N SER A 61 15.16 0.33 -8.38
CA SER A 61 16.57 0.75 -8.44
C SER A 61 16.98 1.68 -7.30
N SER A 62 16.07 2.01 -6.40
CA SER A 62 16.28 3.05 -5.38
C SER A 62 16.25 2.54 -3.96
N THR A 63 15.57 1.42 -3.70
CA THR A 63 15.22 1.02 -2.33
C THR A 63 15.35 -0.48 -2.14
N VAL A 64 16.05 -0.88 -1.08
CA VAL A 64 16.05 -2.27 -0.62
C VAL A 64 14.82 -2.49 0.23
N ILE A 65 14.05 -3.56 -0.07
CA ILE A 65 12.82 -3.92 0.61
C ILE A 65 12.92 -5.36 1.09
N ASP A 66 12.88 -5.56 2.39
CA ASP A 66 12.88 -6.89 3.02
C ASP A 66 11.46 -7.36 3.34
N THR A 67 10.55 -6.42 3.61
CA THR A 67 9.19 -6.69 4.07
C THR A 67 8.21 -5.70 3.46
N ILE A 68 7.06 -6.19 3.01
CA ILE A 68 5.91 -5.36 2.61
C ILE A 68 4.83 -5.50 3.70
N LEU A 69 4.56 -4.40 4.40
CA LEU A 69 3.50 -4.32 5.39
C LEU A 69 2.21 -3.88 4.73
N CYS A 70 1.25 -4.82 4.60
CA CYS A 70 -0.02 -4.61 3.95
C CYS A 70 -1.06 -4.05 4.91
N LEU A 71 -1.58 -2.87 4.61
CA LEU A 71 -2.80 -2.33 5.20
C LEU A 71 -3.96 -2.53 4.22
N ASP A 72 -5.21 -2.42 4.70
CA ASP A 72 -6.40 -2.40 3.86
C ASP A 72 -6.54 -3.58 2.89
N GLU A 73 -6.12 -4.78 3.28
CA GLU A 73 -6.24 -6.01 2.47
C GLU A 73 -5.47 -5.95 1.13
N MET A 74 -4.28 -5.35 1.14
CA MET A 74 -3.45 -5.17 -0.07
C MET A 74 -2.55 -6.37 -0.40
N GLN A 75 -2.74 -7.54 0.22
CA GLN A 75 -1.84 -8.70 0.12
C GLN A 75 -1.66 -9.20 -1.32
N VAL A 76 -2.72 -9.21 -2.12
CA VAL A 76 -2.63 -9.67 -3.53
C VAL A 76 -1.72 -8.75 -4.34
N ILE A 77 -1.84 -7.44 -4.15
CA ILE A 77 -0.97 -6.45 -4.80
C ILE A 77 0.46 -6.60 -4.27
N ALA A 78 0.64 -6.77 -2.95
CA ALA A 78 1.95 -6.97 -2.35
C ALA A 78 2.66 -8.22 -2.89
N THR A 79 1.93 -9.33 -3.10
CA THR A 79 2.47 -10.54 -3.71
C THR A 79 2.95 -10.28 -5.13
N CYS A 80 2.16 -9.59 -5.94
CA CYS A 80 2.57 -9.21 -7.29
C CYS A 80 3.77 -8.25 -7.29
N MET A 81 3.85 -7.33 -6.31
CA MET A 81 4.99 -6.44 -6.13
C MET A 81 6.25 -7.23 -5.75
N ALA A 82 6.15 -8.15 -4.78
CA ALA A 82 7.28 -8.98 -4.34
C ALA A 82 7.81 -9.84 -5.49
N GLU A 83 6.92 -10.47 -6.28
CA GLU A 83 7.30 -11.24 -7.48
C GLU A 83 8.12 -10.38 -8.45
N GLN A 84 7.68 -9.17 -8.73
CA GLN A 84 8.36 -8.27 -9.67
C GLN A 84 9.66 -7.68 -9.09
N LEU A 85 9.67 -7.30 -7.80
CA LEU A 85 10.84 -6.77 -7.12
C LEU A 85 11.97 -7.81 -7.03
N THR A 86 11.65 -9.09 -6.88
CA THR A 86 12.63 -10.17 -6.75
C THR A 86 13.03 -10.78 -8.08
N ALA A 87 12.38 -10.40 -9.19
CA ALA A 87 12.74 -10.88 -10.52
C ALA A 87 14.16 -10.48 -10.89
N ALA A 88 14.86 -11.37 -11.61
CA ALA A 88 16.19 -11.07 -12.13
C ALA A 88 16.14 -9.87 -13.07
N GLY A 89 17.06 -8.92 -12.88
CA GLY A 89 17.13 -7.73 -13.71
C GLY A 89 18.38 -6.92 -13.41
N PHE A 90 18.92 -6.30 -14.45
CA PHE A 90 20.04 -5.37 -14.30
C PHE A 90 19.57 -4.14 -13.53
N MET A 91 20.29 -3.74 -12.49
CA MET A 91 19.97 -2.63 -11.58
C MET A 91 18.77 -2.86 -10.64
N ASN A 92 18.28 -4.09 -10.47
CA ASN A 92 17.28 -4.39 -9.47
C ASN A 92 17.93 -4.72 -8.12
N LEU A 93 17.84 -3.82 -7.14
CA LEU A 93 18.44 -3.98 -5.82
C LEU A 93 17.83 -5.14 -5.01
N ASN A 94 16.64 -5.57 -5.35
CA ASN A 94 15.90 -6.63 -4.66
C ASN A 94 15.95 -7.97 -5.40
N ALA A 95 16.72 -8.07 -6.50
CA ALA A 95 16.82 -9.29 -7.28
C ALA A 95 17.28 -10.47 -6.39
N HIS A 96 16.56 -11.59 -6.49
CA HIS A 96 16.82 -12.82 -5.73
C HIS A 96 16.73 -12.69 -4.19
N GLN A 97 16.21 -11.58 -3.68
CA GLN A 97 15.94 -11.40 -2.23
C GLN A 97 14.66 -12.13 -1.81
N THR A 98 14.57 -12.43 -0.52
CA THR A 98 13.32 -12.89 0.09
C THR A 98 12.57 -11.70 0.64
N ILE A 99 11.34 -11.46 0.15
CA ILE A 99 10.47 -10.40 0.67
C ILE A 99 9.33 -11.03 1.47
N TYR A 100 9.18 -10.61 2.73
CA TYR A 100 8.06 -11.00 3.58
C TYR A 100 6.84 -10.13 3.30
N ILE A 101 5.65 -10.74 3.33
CA ILE A 101 4.37 -10.02 3.19
C ILE A 101 3.62 -10.17 4.50
N LEU A 102 3.41 -9.08 5.20
CA LEU A 102 2.80 -9.06 6.53
C LEU A 102 1.53 -8.23 6.54
N THR A 103 0.60 -8.62 7.41
CA THR A 103 -0.57 -7.83 7.76
C THR A 103 -0.60 -7.66 9.27
N PRO A 104 -0.73 -6.44 9.79
CA PRO A 104 -0.79 -6.21 11.22
C PRO A 104 -2.14 -6.65 11.78
N GLU A 105 -2.17 -6.99 13.04
CA GLU A 105 -3.42 -7.09 13.77
C GLU A 105 -3.88 -5.69 14.20
N LYS A 106 -5.14 -5.35 13.92
CA LYS A 106 -5.73 -4.13 14.45
C LYS A 106 -6.17 -4.38 15.89
N VAL A 107 -5.64 -3.57 16.78
CA VAL A 107 -6.08 -3.57 18.17
C VAL A 107 -7.02 -2.37 18.40
N SER A 108 -7.89 -2.48 19.39
CA SER A 108 -8.67 -1.34 19.92
C SER A 108 -7.72 -0.16 20.18
N GLU A 109 -8.12 1.07 19.88
CA GLU A 109 -7.31 2.30 19.95
C GLU A 109 -6.42 2.62 18.76
N GLY A 110 -6.57 1.93 17.62
CA GLY A 110 -5.88 2.29 16.39
C GLY A 110 -4.38 1.97 16.38
N ARG A 111 -3.92 1.08 17.26
CA ARG A 111 -2.54 0.57 17.26
C ARG A 111 -2.42 -0.65 16.36
N PHE A 112 -1.25 -0.84 15.76
CA PHE A 112 -0.91 -2.07 15.07
C PHE A 112 0.01 -2.93 15.93
N ILE A 113 -0.37 -4.20 16.08
CA ILE A 113 0.39 -5.20 16.81
C ILE A 113 0.77 -6.33 15.86
N PHE A 114 1.95 -6.89 16.07
CA PHE A 114 2.45 -8.06 15.36
C PHE A 114 2.67 -9.18 16.36
N ARG A 115 2.26 -10.39 15.99
CA ARG A 115 2.59 -11.59 16.78
C ARG A 115 4.11 -11.82 16.79
N GLU A 116 4.59 -12.50 17.80
CA GLU A 116 6.03 -12.76 17.99
C GLU A 116 6.70 -13.32 16.73
N GLY A 117 6.08 -14.30 16.07
CA GLY A 117 6.58 -14.89 14.84
C GLY A 117 6.67 -13.92 13.65
N THR A 118 5.75 -12.95 13.56
CA THR A 118 5.76 -11.93 12.49
C THR A 118 6.59 -10.71 12.85
N ALA A 119 6.75 -10.41 14.14
CA ALA A 119 7.61 -9.33 14.60
C ALA A 119 9.09 -9.54 14.20
N ALA A 120 9.54 -10.79 14.17
CA ALA A 120 10.88 -11.16 13.70
C ALA A 120 11.12 -10.79 12.21
N MET A 121 10.06 -10.70 11.40
CA MET A 121 10.12 -10.31 9.99
C MET A 121 10.13 -8.79 9.80
N ILE A 122 10.08 -8.02 10.90
CA ILE A 122 10.17 -6.54 10.91
C ILE A 122 11.49 -6.11 11.51
N LYS A 123 11.96 -6.79 12.56
CA LYS A 123 13.16 -6.41 13.32
C LYS A 123 14.40 -6.39 12.42
N GLY A 124 15.05 -5.24 12.32
CA GLY A 124 16.24 -5.04 11.48
C GLY A 124 15.98 -5.08 9.97
N LYS A 125 14.70 -4.96 9.54
CA LYS A 125 14.28 -5.05 8.14
C LYS A 125 13.89 -3.70 7.57
N ASN A 126 14.05 -3.54 6.26
CA ASN A 126 13.56 -2.40 5.49
C ASN A 126 12.12 -2.69 5.07
N VAL A 127 11.18 -1.95 5.65
CA VAL A 127 9.74 -2.21 5.53
C VAL A 127 9.09 -1.19 4.61
N LEU A 128 8.52 -1.65 3.51
CA LEU A 128 7.63 -0.86 2.66
C LEU A 128 6.20 -0.98 3.17
N ILE A 129 5.57 0.13 3.51
CA ILE A 129 4.16 0.16 3.91
C ILE A 129 3.29 0.29 2.66
N LEU A 130 2.36 -0.63 2.47
CA LEU A 130 1.43 -0.64 1.34
C LEU A 130 0.00 -0.46 1.82
N THR A 131 -0.69 0.56 1.32
CA THR A 131 -2.08 0.90 1.68
C THR A 131 -2.92 1.18 0.43
N SER A 132 -4.23 1.03 0.54
CA SER A 132 -5.14 1.33 -0.57
C SER A 132 -5.26 2.82 -0.86
N SER A 133 -5.28 3.64 0.17
CA SER A 133 -5.44 5.09 0.03
C SER A 133 -4.88 5.86 1.22
N VAL A 134 -4.30 7.02 0.94
CA VAL A 134 -3.85 7.97 1.96
C VAL A 134 -4.71 9.23 1.88
N ALA A 135 -5.47 9.52 2.94
CA ALA A 135 -6.27 10.74 3.04
C ALA A 135 -5.63 11.75 3.99
N THR A 136 -5.55 11.45 5.28
CA THR A 136 -4.98 12.31 6.33
C THR A 136 -3.59 11.86 6.79
N GLY A 137 -3.14 10.68 6.37
CA GLY A 137 -1.89 10.09 6.81
C GLY A 137 -1.91 9.47 8.23
N ARG A 138 -3.01 9.61 9.00
CA ARG A 138 -3.06 9.10 10.38
C ARG A 138 -2.78 7.60 10.48
N THR A 139 -3.43 6.78 9.66
CA THR A 139 -3.24 5.32 9.68
C THR A 139 -1.81 4.94 9.27
N THR A 140 -1.25 5.64 8.28
CA THR A 140 0.12 5.39 7.82
C THR A 140 1.15 5.84 8.85
N SER A 141 0.92 6.95 9.56
CA SER A 141 1.77 7.37 10.68
C SER A 141 1.80 6.32 11.78
N VAL A 142 0.64 5.80 12.19
CA VAL A 142 0.58 4.72 13.20
C VAL A 142 1.31 3.46 12.71
N ALA A 143 1.23 3.13 11.41
CA ALA A 143 1.97 2.00 10.85
C ALA A 143 3.49 2.22 10.87
N MET A 144 3.95 3.43 10.54
CA MET A 144 5.36 3.81 10.62
C MET A 144 5.89 3.71 12.05
N ASP A 145 5.11 4.19 13.03
CA ASP A 145 5.47 4.11 14.45
C ASP A 145 5.54 2.65 14.94
N ALA A 146 4.61 1.81 14.48
CA ALA A 146 4.63 0.38 14.78
C ALA A 146 5.88 -0.29 14.20
N VAL A 147 6.24 -0.04 12.93
CA VAL A 147 7.47 -0.57 12.32
C VAL A 147 8.70 -0.19 13.15
N LYS A 148 8.82 1.08 13.54
CA LYS A 148 9.94 1.57 14.36
C LYS A 148 9.95 0.91 15.75
N TYR A 149 8.77 0.77 16.38
CA TYR A 149 8.64 0.13 17.70
C TYR A 149 9.15 -1.32 17.68
N TYR A 150 8.88 -2.07 16.61
CA TYR A 150 9.38 -3.43 16.44
C TYR A 150 10.81 -3.51 15.88
N GLY A 151 11.52 -2.38 15.78
CA GLY A 151 12.92 -2.31 15.38
C GLY A 151 13.18 -2.42 13.89
N GLY A 152 12.18 -2.15 13.05
CA GLY A 152 12.30 -2.05 11.60
C GLY A 152 12.62 -0.62 11.14
N THR A 153 13.07 -0.50 9.90
CA THR A 153 13.29 0.76 9.20
C THR A 153 12.18 0.95 8.15
N VAL A 154 11.53 2.10 8.14
CA VAL A 154 10.53 2.42 7.10
C VAL A 154 11.28 2.76 5.81
N ALA A 155 11.19 1.88 4.81
CA ALA A 155 11.81 2.04 3.49
C ALA A 155 10.99 2.95 2.57
N GLY A 156 9.69 3.01 2.79
CA GLY A 156 8.78 3.86 2.00
C GLY A 156 7.32 3.60 2.29
N LEU A 157 6.48 4.39 1.62
CA LEU A 157 5.02 4.27 1.64
C LEU A 157 4.49 4.22 0.22
N ALA A 158 3.80 3.14 -0.13
CA ALA A 158 3.13 2.96 -1.41
C ALA A 158 1.61 2.97 -1.24
N SER A 159 0.90 3.65 -2.12
CA SER A 159 -0.56 3.62 -2.12
C SER A 159 -1.15 3.70 -3.53
N SER A 160 -2.30 3.06 -3.74
CA SER A 160 -3.02 3.14 -5.03
C SER A 160 -3.63 4.53 -5.26
N CYS A 161 -3.96 5.25 -4.19
CA CYS A 161 -4.58 6.57 -4.25
C CYS A 161 -4.10 7.47 -3.14
N THR A 162 -3.75 8.71 -3.47
CA THR A 162 -3.36 9.73 -2.50
C THR A 162 -4.23 10.98 -2.69
N LYS A 163 -4.78 11.53 -1.61
CA LYS A 163 -5.30 12.88 -1.63
C LYS A 163 -4.11 13.83 -1.59
N LYS A 164 -3.97 14.71 -2.58
CA LYS A 164 -2.94 15.76 -2.55
C LYS A 164 -3.19 16.64 -1.30
N ILE A 165 -2.32 16.50 -0.31
CA ILE A 165 -2.33 17.36 0.88
C ILE A 165 -1.32 18.45 0.58
N GLU A 166 -1.77 19.70 0.49
CA GLU A 166 -0.95 20.86 0.11
C GLU A 166 0.16 21.20 1.13
N ASN A 167 0.47 20.40 2.11
CA ASN A 167 1.56 20.62 3.09
C ASN A 167 2.07 19.34 3.72
N ALA A 168 2.07 18.21 3.02
CA ALA A 168 2.74 17.01 3.52
C ALA A 168 4.20 17.00 3.05
N PHE A 169 5.11 17.33 3.95
CA PHE A 169 6.53 17.02 3.81
C PHE A 169 6.71 15.52 4.06
N PHE A 170 7.11 14.77 3.04
CA PHE A 170 7.65 13.42 3.14
C PHE A 170 9.02 13.40 2.50
#